data_037c13ffbeecbff2d497330ab465783c
#
_entry.id   037c13ffbeecbff2d497330ab465783c
#
_cell.length_a   1.000
_cell.length_b   1.000
_cell.length_c   1.000
_cell.angle_alpha   90.00
_cell.angle_beta   90.00
_cell.angle_gamma   90.00
#
_symmetry.space_group_name_H-M   'P 1'
#
loop_
_entity.id
_entity.type
_entity.pdbx_description
1 polymer ?
#
loop_
_entity_poly.entity_id
_entity_poly.type
_entity_poly.pdbx_seq_one_letter_code
_entity_poly.pdbx_strand_id
1 'polypeptide(L)'
;HKASSAARPILDGFFLFSTTHRMLKIALPNKGRLADDTRELFGDAGLPVLSRGDRALSASLGGEFEALFVRAQDIPEFVADGVADVGVTGWDLVCESKRPVERRLDLGFGECRLIAAAREDSIVRSIDDIPAGARVATSFPNVAREFFQARNQNVEIVPISGAAEIAPLLGIAEVIVTFSITEWRLR
;
A
#
# COMPACT_ATOMS: atom_id res chain seq x y z
N HIS A 1 -72.18 19.86 32.67
CA HIS A 1 -70.73 20.10 32.78
C HIS A 1 -70.06 19.88 31.44
N LYS A 2 -69.56 20.97 30.82
CA LYS A 2 -68.96 21.00 29.53
C LYS A 2 -67.43 20.66 29.70
N ALA A 3 -66.97 19.62 29.03
CA ALA A 3 -65.54 19.41 28.82
C ALA A 3 -65.17 19.95 27.44
N SER A 4 -64.29 20.96 27.44
CA SER A 4 -63.73 21.59 26.27
C SER A 4 -62.65 20.71 25.71
N SER A 5 -62.82 20.24 24.48
CA SER A 5 -61.79 19.58 23.69
C SER A 5 -60.90 20.64 23.03
N ALA A 6 -59.70 20.82 23.53
CA ALA A 6 -58.68 21.62 22.88
C ALA A 6 -57.91 20.74 21.88
N ALA A 7 -58.12 20.97 20.60
CA ALA A 7 -57.35 20.39 19.51
C ALA A 7 -55.90 20.87 19.60
N ARG A 8 -54.92 19.95 19.65
CA ARG A 8 -53.50 20.25 19.50
C ARG A 8 -53.17 20.39 18.01
N PRO A 9 -52.43 21.43 17.61
CA PRO A 9 -51.98 21.51 16.25
C PRO A 9 -50.94 20.43 15.95
N ILE A 10 -51.14 19.71 14.87
CA ILE A 10 -50.16 18.80 14.28
C ILE A 10 -49.07 19.67 13.70
N LEU A 11 -47.93 19.74 14.38
CA LEU A 11 -46.71 20.27 13.81
C LEU A 11 -46.18 19.21 12.85
N ASP A 12 -46.30 19.50 11.55
CA ASP A 12 -45.62 18.80 10.48
C ASP A 12 -44.12 18.80 10.78
N GLY A 13 -43.64 17.67 11.32
CA GLY A 13 -42.22 17.44 11.52
C GLY A 13 -41.54 17.27 10.19
N PHE A 14 -41.02 18.37 9.67
CA PHE A 14 -40.02 18.33 8.61
C PHE A 14 -38.76 17.66 9.22
N PHE A 15 -38.62 16.34 9.05
CA PHE A 15 -37.38 15.64 9.28
C PHE A 15 -36.41 16.06 8.19
N LEU A 16 -35.61 17.08 8.45
CA LEU A 16 -34.38 17.34 7.72
C LEU A 16 -33.46 16.14 8.00
N PHE A 17 -33.47 15.17 7.09
CA PHE A 17 -32.36 14.24 6.98
C PHE A 17 -31.13 15.08 6.64
N SER A 18 -30.37 15.43 7.64
CA SER A 18 -28.99 15.86 7.46
C SER A 18 -28.26 14.66 6.87
N THR A 19 -28.15 14.62 5.55
CA THR A 19 -27.23 13.74 4.86
C THR A 19 -25.86 14.26 5.28
N THR A 20 -25.32 13.71 6.38
CA THR A 20 -23.93 13.92 6.72
C THR A 20 -23.14 13.28 5.58
N HIS A 21 -22.77 14.07 4.57
CA HIS A 21 -21.84 13.63 3.55
C HIS A 21 -20.54 13.32 4.28
N ARG A 22 -20.32 12.05 4.57
CA ARG A 22 -19.04 11.56 5.06
C ARG A 22 -18.03 11.86 3.97
N MET A 23 -17.07 12.72 4.24
CA MET A 23 -15.94 12.94 3.34
C MET A 23 -15.23 11.62 3.10
N LEU A 24 -14.97 11.30 1.85
CA LEU A 24 -14.18 10.12 1.50
C LEU A 24 -12.75 10.31 2.00
N LYS A 25 -12.20 9.26 2.59
CA LYS A 25 -10.83 9.22 3.11
C LYS A 25 -9.94 8.48 2.15
N ILE A 26 -8.86 9.14 1.75
CA ILE A 26 -7.88 8.60 0.81
C ILE A 26 -6.56 8.40 1.55
N ALA A 27 -6.11 7.17 1.72
CA ALA A 27 -4.81 6.86 2.29
C ALA A 27 -3.70 7.11 1.24
N LEU A 28 -2.76 7.99 1.57
CA LEU A 28 -1.66 8.40 0.72
C LEU A 28 -0.31 8.05 1.37
N PRO A 29 0.72 7.70 0.59
CA PRO A 29 2.05 7.47 1.12
C PRO A 29 2.61 8.76 1.74
N ASN A 30 3.19 8.64 2.93
CA ASN A 30 3.67 9.78 3.71
C ASN A 30 5.07 10.25 3.31
N LYS A 31 5.84 9.42 2.59
CA LYS A 31 7.23 9.71 2.20
C LYS A 31 7.70 8.89 1.01
N GLY A 32 8.82 9.33 0.43
CA GLY A 32 9.48 8.68 -0.69
C GLY A 32 8.85 9.04 -2.04
N ARG A 33 9.47 8.54 -3.11
CA ARG A 33 9.10 8.88 -4.50
C ARG A 33 7.60 8.69 -4.77
N LEU A 34 7.01 7.61 -4.31
CA LEU A 34 5.58 7.36 -4.49
C LEU A 34 4.71 8.47 -3.86
N ALA A 35 5.16 9.08 -2.76
CA ALA A 35 4.45 10.21 -2.13
C ALA A 35 4.55 11.46 -2.99
N ASP A 36 5.69 11.71 -3.63
CA ASP A 36 5.92 12.88 -4.46
C ASP A 36 5.10 12.77 -5.74
N ASP A 37 5.20 11.65 -6.46
CA ASP A 37 4.42 11.35 -7.66
C ASP A 37 2.90 11.44 -7.38
N THR A 38 2.47 10.96 -6.21
CA THR A 38 1.06 11.03 -5.79
C THR A 38 0.61 12.48 -5.56
N ARG A 39 1.43 13.31 -4.90
CA ARG A 39 1.08 14.73 -4.69
C ARG A 39 0.99 15.50 -6.00
N GLU A 40 1.90 15.23 -6.93
CA GLU A 40 1.89 15.81 -8.28
C GLU A 40 0.59 15.44 -9.00
N LEU A 41 0.24 14.15 -9.04
CA LEU A 41 -1.00 13.66 -9.66
C LEU A 41 -2.25 14.37 -9.11
N PHE A 42 -2.38 14.46 -7.79
CA PHE A 42 -3.54 15.14 -7.19
C PHE A 42 -3.53 16.66 -7.44
N GLY A 43 -2.35 17.27 -7.49
CA GLY A 43 -2.19 18.68 -7.87
C GLY A 43 -2.68 18.95 -9.29
N ASP A 44 -2.27 18.11 -10.25
CA ASP A 44 -2.67 18.18 -11.66
C ASP A 44 -4.17 17.92 -11.86
N ALA A 45 -4.75 17.06 -11.01
CA ALA A 45 -6.19 16.82 -10.98
C ALA A 45 -7.01 17.96 -10.34
N GLY A 46 -6.39 19.04 -9.92
CA GLY A 46 -7.06 20.16 -9.26
C GLY A 46 -7.43 19.90 -7.79
N LEU A 47 -6.86 18.86 -7.19
CA LEU A 47 -7.08 18.44 -5.81
C LEU A 47 -5.80 18.62 -4.97
N PRO A 48 -5.28 19.84 -4.80
CA PRO A 48 -4.02 20.03 -4.10
C PRO A 48 -4.11 19.58 -2.65
N VAL A 49 -3.02 18.98 -2.16
CA VAL A 49 -2.88 18.55 -0.76
C VAL A 49 -2.65 19.77 0.13
N LEU A 50 -3.67 20.19 0.87
CA LEU A 50 -3.61 21.33 1.78
C LEU A 50 -3.20 20.87 3.19
N SER A 51 -1.91 20.61 3.37
CA SER A 51 -1.33 20.21 4.66
C SER A 51 -0.98 21.42 5.54
N ARG A 52 -1.20 21.30 6.85
CA ARG A 52 -0.81 22.32 7.85
C ARG A 52 0.63 22.16 8.36
N GLY A 53 1.44 21.30 7.72
CA GLY A 53 2.85 21.07 8.08
C GLY A 53 3.36 19.68 7.68
N ASP A 54 4.67 19.52 7.66
CA ASP A 54 5.36 18.30 7.17
C ASP A 54 5.08 17.03 7.98
N ARG A 55 4.52 17.17 9.19
CA ARG A 55 4.20 16.05 10.09
C ARG A 55 2.70 15.82 10.24
N ALA A 56 1.88 16.45 9.39
CA ALA A 56 0.45 16.25 9.46
C ALA A 56 0.11 14.76 9.14
N LEU A 57 -0.72 14.16 9.96
CA LEU A 57 -1.24 12.78 9.72
C LEU A 57 -2.42 12.79 8.77
N SER A 58 -3.09 13.94 8.61
CA SER A 58 -4.16 14.14 7.64
C SER A 58 -4.14 15.55 7.06
N ALA A 59 -4.78 15.71 5.91
CA ALA A 59 -4.95 16.99 5.24
C ALA A 59 -6.26 17.02 4.46
N SER A 60 -6.74 18.23 4.12
CA SER A 60 -7.79 18.39 3.13
C SER A 60 -7.19 18.19 1.74
N LEU A 61 -7.91 17.49 0.89
CA LEU A 61 -7.57 17.25 -0.50
C LEU A 61 -8.63 17.90 -1.38
N GLY A 62 -8.25 19.03 -2.00
CA GLY A 62 -9.15 19.84 -2.80
C GLY A 62 -10.37 20.42 -2.07
N GLY A 63 -10.45 20.28 -0.75
CA GLY A 63 -11.62 20.67 0.05
C GLY A 63 -12.76 19.66 0.06
N GLU A 64 -12.72 18.60 -0.77
CA GLU A 64 -13.78 17.61 -0.96
C GLU A 64 -13.47 16.26 -0.29
N PHE A 65 -12.17 15.94 -0.11
CA PHE A 65 -11.71 14.69 0.44
C PHE A 65 -10.78 14.91 1.64
N GLU A 66 -10.62 13.88 2.46
CA GLU A 66 -9.63 13.82 3.53
C GLU A 66 -8.49 12.89 3.12
N ALA A 67 -7.27 13.43 3.02
CA ALA A 67 -6.05 12.63 2.85
C ALA A 67 -5.55 12.14 4.21
N LEU A 68 -5.19 10.85 4.31
CA LEU A 68 -4.52 10.25 5.45
C LEU A 68 -3.11 9.85 5.04
N PHE A 69 -2.08 10.38 5.71
CA PHE A 69 -0.68 10.09 5.40
C PHE A 69 -0.16 8.93 6.23
N VAL A 70 0.07 7.80 5.58
CA VAL A 70 0.56 6.58 6.21
C VAL A 70 1.72 5.98 5.41
N ARG A 71 2.41 4.98 5.96
CA ARG A 71 3.42 4.28 5.16
C ARG A 71 2.74 3.54 4.02
N ALA A 72 3.36 3.54 2.84
CA ALA A 72 2.81 2.88 1.66
C ALA A 72 2.44 1.40 1.91
N GLN A 73 3.25 0.70 2.70
CA GLN A 73 3.04 -0.70 3.07
C GLN A 73 1.82 -0.94 3.99
N ASP A 74 1.38 0.09 4.74
CA ASP A 74 0.25 -0.02 5.66
C ASP A 74 -1.09 0.33 4.97
N ILE A 75 -1.04 0.95 3.77
CA ILE A 75 -2.23 1.40 3.04
C ILE A 75 -3.22 0.28 2.73
N PRO A 76 -2.80 -0.92 2.26
CA PRO A 76 -3.74 -2.01 2.01
C PRO A 76 -4.52 -2.42 3.26
N GLU A 77 -3.89 -2.39 4.44
CA GLU A 77 -4.50 -2.65 5.74
C GLU A 77 -5.58 -1.60 6.06
N PHE A 78 -5.22 -0.31 5.93
CA PHE A 78 -6.13 0.81 6.22
C PHE A 78 -7.38 0.79 5.34
N VAL A 79 -7.24 0.38 4.08
CA VAL A 79 -8.38 0.23 3.17
C VAL A 79 -9.20 -1.00 3.51
N ALA A 80 -8.56 -2.15 3.73
CA ALA A 80 -9.26 -3.39 4.05
C ALA A 80 -10.06 -3.30 5.36
N ASP A 81 -9.54 -2.58 6.35
CA ASP A 81 -10.19 -2.37 7.64
C ASP A 81 -11.20 -1.19 7.64
N GLY A 82 -11.38 -0.53 6.49
CA GLY A 82 -12.35 0.57 6.34
C GLY A 82 -11.96 1.86 7.05
N VAL A 83 -10.69 2.03 7.44
CA VAL A 83 -10.14 3.29 7.97
C VAL A 83 -10.04 4.33 6.87
N ALA A 84 -9.67 3.90 5.66
CA ALA A 84 -9.72 4.67 4.44
C ALA A 84 -10.66 4.00 3.43
N ASP A 85 -11.31 4.80 2.58
CA ASP A 85 -12.21 4.31 1.53
C ASP A 85 -11.44 3.89 0.27
N VAL A 86 -10.29 4.57 0.01
CA VAL A 86 -9.39 4.33 -1.11
C VAL A 86 -7.95 4.54 -0.64
N GLY A 87 -6.99 3.96 -1.35
CA GLY A 87 -5.57 4.16 -1.09
C GLY A 87 -4.74 4.21 -2.37
N VAL A 88 -3.64 4.96 -2.32
CA VAL A 88 -2.62 4.98 -3.37
C VAL A 88 -1.37 4.28 -2.85
N THR A 89 -1.03 3.14 -3.44
CA THR A 89 0.14 2.36 -3.03
C THR A 89 0.68 1.51 -4.17
N GLY A 90 1.83 0.88 -3.99
CA GLY A 90 2.39 -0.07 -4.93
C GLY A 90 1.59 -1.38 -4.99
N TRP A 91 1.39 -1.91 -6.18
CA TRP A 91 0.70 -3.20 -6.33
C TRP A 91 1.45 -4.36 -5.68
N ASP A 92 2.76 -4.27 -5.64
CA ASP A 92 3.65 -5.16 -4.89
C ASP A 92 3.31 -5.24 -3.41
N LEU A 93 3.05 -4.09 -2.78
CA LEU A 93 2.65 -3.99 -1.38
C LEU A 93 1.24 -4.56 -1.14
N VAL A 94 0.33 -4.37 -2.09
CA VAL A 94 -0.98 -5.02 -2.05
C VAL A 94 -0.83 -6.55 -2.10
N CYS A 95 -0.04 -7.06 -3.05
CA CYS A 95 0.23 -8.49 -3.16
C CYS A 95 0.90 -9.06 -1.91
N GLU A 96 1.84 -8.32 -1.32
CA GLU A 96 2.51 -8.74 -0.09
C GLU A 96 1.59 -8.77 1.12
N SER A 97 0.70 -7.79 1.24
CA SER A 97 -0.21 -7.67 2.40
C SER A 97 -1.23 -8.80 2.50
N LYS A 98 -1.58 -9.45 1.37
CA LYS A 98 -2.66 -10.45 1.27
C LYS A 98 -4.03 -9.95 1.74
N ARG A 99 -4.20 -8.64 1.86
CA ARG A 99 -5.49 -8.05 2.26
C ARG A 99 -6.48 -8.05 1.09
N PRO A 100 -7.78 -8.25 1.34
CA PRO A 100 -8.81 -8.29 0.32
C PRO A 100 -9.18 -6.87 -0.13
N VAL A 101 -8.33 -6.26 -0.95
CA VAL A 101 -8.56 -4.96 -1.57
C VAL A 101 -8.65 -5.10 -3.08
N GLU A 102 -9.38 -4.20 -3.71
CA GLU A 102 -9.61 -4.22 -5.15
C GLU A 102 -8.78 -3.12 -5.85
N ARG A 103 -8.09 -3.50 -6.93
CA ARG A 103 -7.40 -2.56 -7.81
C ARG A 103 -8.43 -1.82 -8.66
N ARG A 104 -8.50 -0.50 -8.53
CA ARG A 104 -9.44 0.35 -9.26
C ARG A 104 -8.83 1.00 -10.48
N LEU A 105 -7.60 1.49 -10.36
CA LEU A 105 -6.94 2.29 -11.39
C LEU A 105 -5.44 2.03 -11.36
N ASP A 106 -4.82 2.01 -12.53
CA ASP A 106 -3.38 2.10 -12.71
C ASP A 106 -3.02 3.57 -12.95
N LEU A 107 -2.13 4.09 -12.10
CA LEU A 107 -1.74 5.50 -12.13
C LEU A 107 -0.56 5.77 -13.07
N GLY A 108 0.08 4.74 -13.63
CA GLY A 108 1.15 4.84 -14.61
C GLY A 108 2.49 5.32 -14.04
N PHE A 109 2.66 5.27 -12.71
CA PHE A 109 3.95 5.59 -12.06
C PHE A 109 4.30 4.56 -10.98
N GLY A 110 5.53 4.63 -10.46
CA GLY A 110 6.01 3.72 -9.42
C GLY A 110 6.27 2.31 -9.93
N GLU A 111 6.50 2.11 -11.22
CA GLU A 111 6.84 0.79 -11.77
C GLU A 111 8.08 0.21 -11.08
N CYS A 112 7.98 -1.05 -10.70
CA CYS A 112 9.07 -1.81 -10.11
C CYS A 112 9.07 -3.24 -10.61
N ARG A 113 10.21 -3.92 -10.49
CA ARG A 113 10.37 -5.32 -10.87
C ARG A 113 10.86 -6.13 -9.69
N LEU A 114 10.30 -7.31 -9.51
CA LEU A 114 10.84 -8.28 -8.58
C LEU A 114 12.11 -8.87 -9.18
N ILE A 115 13.21 -8.77 -8.46
CA ILE A 115 14.49 -9.34 -8.83
C ILE A 115 14.99 -10.32 -7.78
N ALA A 116 15.61 -11.41 -8.23
CA ALA A 116 16.43 -12.26 -7.38
C ALA A 116 17.91 -11.94 -7.65
N ALA A 117 18.69 -11.77 -6.59
CA ALA A 117 20.12 -11.50 -6.68
C ALA A 117 20.89 -12.42 -5.75
N ALA A 118 22.08 -12.83 -6.19
CA ALA A 118 23.05 -13.57 -5.41
C ALA A 118 24.39 -12.84 -5.43
N ARG A 119 25.34 -13.28 -4.63
CA ARG A 119 26.71 -12.75 -4.67
C ARG A 119 27.36 -13.03 -6.04
N GLU A 120 28.27 -12.18 -6.47
CA GLU A 120 29.00 -12.33 -7.72
C GLU A 120 29.83 -13.62 -7.77
N ASP A 121 30.38 -14.04 -6.63
CA ASP A 121 31.14 -15.29 -6.47
C ASP A 121 30.25 -16.54 -6.25
N SER A 122 28.91 -16.38 -6.24
CA SER A 122 27.97 -17.49 -6.14
C SER A 122 27.96 -18.34 -7.41
N ILE A 123 27.56 -19.61 -7.26
CA ILE A 123 27.26 -20.51 -8.39
C ILE A 123 25.92 -20.18 -9.06
N VAL A 124 25.03 -19.44 -8.37
CA VAL A 124 23.69 -19.06 -8.86
C VAL A 124 23.85 -17.97 -9.91
N ARG A 125 23.47 -18.26 -11.17
CA ARG A 125 23.49 -17.34 -12.32
C ARG A 125 22.09 -17.06 -12.87
N SER A 126 21.14 -17.92 -12.54
CA SER A 126 19.75 -17.80 -12.93
C SER A 126 18.84 -18.29 -11.80
N ILE A 127 17.54 -18.07 -11.94
CA ILE A 127 16.55 -18.59 -10.99
C ILE A 127 16.61 -20.11 -10.91
N ASP A 128 16.88 -20.80 -12.02
CA ASP A 128 16.90 -22.25 -12.10
C ASP A 128 18.13 -22.88 -11.43
N ASP A 129 19.19 -22.07 -11.20
CA ASP A 129 20.42 -22.52 -10.50
C ASP A 129 20.27 -22.49 -8.97
N ILE A 130 19.16 -21.93 -8.45
CA ILE A 130 18.94 -21.83 -7.00
C ILE A 130 18.75 -23.24 -6.42
N PRO A 131 19.64 -23.70 -5.54
CA PRO A 131 19.56 -25.04 -4.98
C PRO A 131 18.28 -25.25 -4.16
N ALA A 132 17.77 -26.47 -4.14
CA ALA A 132 16.70 -26.84 -3.23
C ALA A 132 17.13 -26.63 -1.77
N GLY A 133 16.29 -25.99 -0.98
CA GLY A 133 16.59 -25.64 0.41
C GLY A 133 17.45 -24.38 0.57
N ALA A 134 17.79 -23.66 -0.51
CA ALA A 134 18.50 -22.39 -0.42
C ALA A 134 17.67 -21.36 0.38
N ARG A 135 18.35 -20.58 1.20
CA ARG A 135 17.72 -19.49 1.98
C ARG A 135 17.63 -18.24 1.11
N VAL A 136 16.43 -17.68 1.08
CA VAL A 136 16.09 -16.48 0.30
C VAL A 136 15.65 -15.37 1.24
N ALA A 137 16.50 -14.36 1.42
CA ALA A 137 16.17 -13.21 2.27
C ALA A 137 15.34 -12.18 1.49
N THR A 138 14.28 -11.69 2.12
CA THR A 138 13.38 -10.73 1.47
C THR A 138 12.53 -9.95 2.48
N SER A 139 12.16 -8.72 2.11
CA SER A 139 11.11 -7.94 2.78
C SER A 139 9.70 -8.20 2.19
N PHE A 140 9.59 -9.11 1.20
CA PHE A 140 8.35 -9.50 0.53
C PHE A 140 8.15 -11.03 0.62
N PRO A 141 8.02 -11.58 1.84
CA PRO A 141 8.00 -13.03 2.04
C PRO A 141 6.80 -13.73 1.38
N ASN A 142 5.65 -13.07 1.29
CA ASN A 142 4.47 -13.68 0.67
C ASN A 142 4.60 -13.73 -0.85
N VAL A 143 5.03 -12.63 -1.47
CA VAL A 143 5.27 -12.55 -2.91
C VAL A 143 6.40 -13.52 -3.32
N ALA A 144 7.50 -13.55 -2.56
CA ALA A 144 8.60 -14.47 -2.84
C ALA A 144 8.16 -15.94 -2.73
N ARG A 145 7.40 -16.30 -1.71
CA ARG A 145 6.88 -17.67 -1.54
C ARG A 145 6.03 -18.10 -2.73
N GLU A 146 5.09 -17.26 -3.17
CA GLU A 146 4.25 -17.54 -4.34
C GLU A 146 5.07 -17.69 -5.62
N PHE A 147 6.06 -16.81 -5.79
CA PHE A 147 6.95 -16.86 -6.95
C PHE A 147 7.70 -18.19 -7.07
N PHE A 148 8.30 -18.67 -5.99
CA PHE A 148 9.04 -19.94 -5.99
C PHE A 148 8.11 -21.16 -6.03
N GLN A 149 6.97 -21.11 -5.35
CA GLN A 149 5.96 -22.17 -5.41
C GLN A 149 5.42 -22.36 -6.83
N ALA A 150 5.13 -21.28 -7.56
CA ALA A 150 4.66 -21.35 -8.94
C ALA A 150 5.68 -22.01 -9.90
N ARG A 151 6.96 -22.07 -9.51
CA ARG A 151 8.06 -22.73 -10.24
C ARG A 151 8.42 -24.11 -9.70
N ASN A 152 7.71 -24.61 -8.70
CA ASN A 152 8.04 -25.84 -7.99
C ASN A 152 9.47 -25.83 -7.39
N GLN A 153 9.98 -24.66 -7.05
CA GLN A 153 11.27 -24.50 -6.40
C GLN A 153 11.09 -24.50 -4.88
N ASN A 154 11.77 -25.41 -4.21
CA ASN A 154 11.75 -25.51 -2.76
C ASN A 154 12.87 -24.65 -2.18
N VAL A 155 12.52 -23.50 -1.59
CA VAL A 155 13.45 -22.58 -0.92
C VAL A 155 12.96 -22.27 0.50
N GLU A 156 13.87 -21.86 1.36
CA GLU A 156 13.56 -21.36 2.70
C GLU A 156 13.47 -19.83 2.65
N ILE A 157 12.28 -19.27 2.87
CA ILE A 157 12.08 -17.82 2.90
C ILE A 157 12.50 -17.29 4.28
N VAL A 158 13.45 -16.36 4.28
CA VAL A 158 13.95 -15.64 5.45
C VAL A 158 13.42 -14.21 5.44
N PRO A 159 12.37 -13.88 6.20
CA PRO A 159 11.82 -12.51 6.25
C PRO A 159 12.81 -11.53 6.87
N ILE A 160 13.04 -10.40 6.21
CA ILE A 160 13.92 -9.33 6.68
C ILE A 160 13.20 -7.98 6.53
N SER A 161 13.19 -7.17 7.58
CA SER A 161 12.52 -5.86 7.60
C SER A 161 13.42 -4.70 7.18
N GLY A 162 14.36 -4.89 6.27
CA GLY A 162 15.28 -3.84 5.80
C GLY A 162 16.47 -4.47 5.10
N ALA A 163 17.44 -3.71 4.68
CA ALA A 163 18.77 -4.06 4.16
C ALA A 163 18.99 -5.55 3.77
N ALA A 164 18.08 -6.12 2.96
CA ALA A 164 18.16 -7.52 2.52
C ALA A 164 19.48 -7.80 1.76
N GLU A 165 20.06 -6.77 1.18
CA GLU A 165 21.28 -6.78 0.38
C GLU A 165 22.50 -7.27 1.16
N ILE A 166 22.51 -7.10 2.48
CA ILE A 166 23.62 -7.55 3.33
C ILE A 166 23.48 -9.01 3.78
N ALA A 167 22.30 -9.62 3.64
CA ALA A 167 22.05 -10.97 4.11
C ALA A 167 23.00 -12.04 3.52
N PRO A 168 23.35 -12.00 2.22
CA PRO A 168 24.34 -12.92 1.66
C PRO A 168 25.78 -12.69 2.18
N LEU A 169 26.11 -11.45 2.52
CA LEU A 169 27.43 -11.13 3.08
C LEU A 169 27.58 -11.64 4.50
N LEU A 170 26.48 -11.69 5.25
CA LEU A 170 26.46 -12.20 6.63
C LEU A 170 26.19 -13.71 6.70
N GLY A 171 26.07 -14.39 5.57
CA GLY A 171 25.75 -15.81 5.52
C GLY A 171 24.34 -16.18 6.02
N ILE A 172 23.43 -15.20 6.06
CA ILE A 172 22.04 -15.39 6.48
C ILE A 172 21.24 -16.08 5.39
N ALA A 173 21.51 -15.73 4.11
CA ALA A 173 20.85 -16.30 2.95
C ALA A 173 21.82 -16.39 1.76
N GLU A 174 21.55 -17.28 0.86
CA GLU A 174 22.31 -17.45 -0.39
C GLU A 174 21.83 -16.50 -1.49
N VAL A 175 20.55 -16.14 -1.45
CA VAL A 175 19.85 -15.30 -2.44
C VAL A 175 19.03 -14.24 -1.73
N ILE A 176 18.89 -13.09 -2.34
CA ILE A 176 17.90 -12.07 -1.95
C ILE A 176 16.81 -11.95 -3.01
N VAL A 177 15.61 -11.61 -2.57
CA VAL A 177 14.53 -11.17 -3.46
C VAL A 177 14.07 -9.79 -3.01
N THR A 178 14.12 -8.84 -3.93
CA THR A 178 13.77 -7.45 -3.67
C THR A 178 13.11 -6.83 -4.90
N PHE A 179 12.47 -5.66 -4.72
CA PHE A 179 12.00 -4.87 -5.85
C PHE A 179 13.04 -3.86 -6.29
N SER A 180 13.23 -3.73 -7.59
CA SER A 180 14.10 -2.73 -8.22
C SER A 180 13.27 -1.80 -9.08
N ILE A 181 13.51 -0.50 -8.93
CA ILE A 181 12.96 0.56 -9.77
C ILE A 181 13.88 0.90 -10.96
N THR A 182 15.07 0.31 -11.00
CA THR A 182 16.07 0.50 -12.08
C THR A 182 16.40 -0.83 -12.70
N GLU A 183 16.74 -0.83 -13.99
CA GLU A 183 17.33 -1.98 -14.66
C GLU A 183 18.76 -2.21 -14.15
N TRP A 184 18.89 -2.87 -13.00
CA TRP A 184 20.19 -3.39 -12.59
C TRP A 184 20.44 -4.69 -13.35
N ARG A 185 21.30 -4.62 -14.37
CA ARG A 185 21.97 -5.83 -14.82
C ARG A 185 23.03 -6.15 -13.75
N LEU A 186 22.86 -7.29 -13.09
CA LEU A 186 23.96 -7.93 -12.38
C LEU A 186 25.05 -8.20 -13.43
N ARG A 187 26.17 -7.52 -13.31
CA ARG A 187 27.38 -7.82 -14.07
C ARG A 187 28.17 -8.92 -13.39
#